data_61cc130c7826cc32af534d6b70ba61c2
#
_entry.id   61cc130c7826cc32af534d6b70ba61c2
#
_cell.length_a   1.000
_cell.length_b   1.000
_cell.length_c   1.000
_cell.angle_alpha   90.00
_cell.angle_beta   90.00
_cell.angle_gamma   90.00
#
_symmetry.space_group_name_H-M   'P 1'
#
loop_
_entity.id
_entity.type
_entity.pdbx_description
1 polymer ?
#
loop_
_entity_poly.entity_id
_entity_poly.type
_entity_poly.pdbx_seq_one_letter_code
_entity_poly.pdbx_strand_id
1 'polypeptide(L)'
;MDYFELECAVENWAEEKGILDKDQGPDNAATPMSQALKTLEEVTELCTAINSDDREEIIDAMGDIMVTLIIQAKMQNLSLEECLESAYNVITKRTGKMINGQFVKDN
;
A
#
# COMPACT_ATOMS: atom_id res chain seq x y z
N MET A 1 -17.69 4.80 7.13
CA MET A 1 -17.30 4.92 5.71
C MET A 1 -17.11 3.53 5.11
N ASP A 2 -17.52 3.33 3.85
CA ASP A 2 -17.13 2.13 3.15
C ASP A 2 -15.67 2.25 2.66
N TYR A 3 -15.17 1.17 2.03
CA TYR A 3 -13.78 1.13 1.60
C TYR A 3 -13.47 2.23 0.56
N PHE A 4 -14.35 2.44 -0.38
CA PHE A 4 -14.17 3.47 -1.41
C PHE A 4 -14.08 4.87 -0.79
N GLU A 5 -14.96 5.17 0.14
CA GLU A 5 -14.95 6.46 0.85
C GLU A 5 -13.65 6.65 1.65
N LEU A 6 -13.16 5.59 2.28
CA LEU A 6 -11.89 5.64 3.00
C LEU A 6 -10.71 5.90 2.07
N GLU A 7 -10.69 5.25 0.91
CA GLU A 7 -9.65 5.47 -0.08
C GLU A 7 -9.63 6.94 -0.55
N CYS A 8 -10.80 7.48 -0.88
CA CYS A 8 -10.93 8.88 -1.27
C CYS A 8 -10.50 9.83 -0.13
N ALA A 9 -10.87 9.49 1.10
CA ALA A 9 -10.49 10.29 2.27
C ALA A 9 -8.97 10.33 2.47
N VAL A 10 -8.29 9.21 2.26
CA VAL A 10 -6.82 9.15 2.34
C VAL A 10 -6.18 9.99 1.23
N GLU A 11 -6.71 9.90 0.01
CA GLU A 11 -6.21 10.72 -1.11
C GLU A 11 -6.35 12.21 -0.80
N ASN A 12 -7.49 12.63 -0.28
CA ASN A 12 -7.74 14.02 0.09
C ASN A 12 -6.81 14.48 1.22
N TRP A 13 -6.61 13.63 2.21
CA TRP A 13 -5.69 13.92 3.31
C TRP A 13 -4.26 14.11 2.79
N ALA A 14 -3.81 13.24 1.89
CA ALA A 14 -2.47 13.34 1.32
C ALA A 14 -2.29 14.63 0.53
N GLU A 15 -3.33 15.04 -0.20
CA GLU A 15 -3.31 16.29 -0.97
C GLU A 15 -3.26 17.50 -0.03
N GLU A 16 -4.08 17.51 1.02
CA GLU A 16 -4.10 18.59 2.02
C GLU A 16 -2.76 18.73 2.74
N LYS A 17 -2.06 17.63 2.98
CA LYS A 17 -0.76 17.65 3.66
C LYS A 17 0.40 17.98 2.73
N GLY A 18 0.14 18.17 1.45
CA GLY A 18 1.19 18.51 0.47
C GLY A 18 2.03 17.32 0.04
N ILE A 19 1.63 16.09 0.39
CA ILE A 19 2.39 14.89 0.01
C ILE A 19 2.41 14.70 -1.50
N LEU A 20 1.33 15.10 -2.17
CA LEU A 20 1.19 14.99 -3.61
C LEU A 20 1.69 16.24 -4.37
N ASP A 21 2.17 17.24 -3.66
CA ASP A 21 2.65 18.49 -4.24
C ASP A 21 4.09 18.34 -4.72
N LYS A 22 4.29 18.49 -6.03
CA LYS A 22 5.60 18.37 -6.67
C LYS A 22 6.44 19.64 -6.48
N ASP A 23 5.83 20.72 -6.00
CA ASP A 23 6.48 22.03 -5.87
C ASP A 23 7.03 22.28 -4.48
N GLN A 24 7.20 21.25 -3.65
CA GLN A 24 7.79 21.34 -2.31
C GLN A 24 9.30 21.60 -2.32
N GLY A 25 9.89 21.69 -3.49
CA GLY A 25 11.32 21.86 -3.65
C GLY A 25 12.03 20.50 -3.80
N PRO A 26 13.27 20.52 -4.32
CA PRO A 26 13.96 19.27 -4.69
C PRO A 26 14.26 18.33 -3.51
N ASP A 27 14.38 18.89 -2.29
CA ASP A 27 14.73 18.10 -1.11
C ASP A 27 13.52 17.66 -0.30
N ASN A 28 12.33 18.20 -0.58
CA ASN A 28 11.15 17.97 0.24
C ASN A 28 10.00 17.29 -0.51
N ALA A 29 9.99 17.33 -1.83
CA ALA A 29 8.91 16.71 -2.60
C ALA A 29 8.98 15.19 -2.51
N ALA A 30 7.84 14.56 -2.23
CA ALA A 30 7.75 13.10 -2.30
C ALA A 30 7.80 12.67 -3.77
N THR A 31 8.49 11.57 -4.01
CA THR A 31 8.57 10.96 -5.35
C THR A 31 7.96 9.56 -5.27
N PRO A 32 7.58 8.98 -6.42
CA PRO A 32 7.12 7.57 -6.41
C PRO A 32 8.12 6.63 -5.73
N MET A 33 9.42 6.85 -5.92
CA MET A 33 10.43 6.00 -5.28
C MET A 33 10.48 6.24 -3.77
N SER A 34 10.46 7.50 -3.30
CA SER A 34 10.49 7.77 -1.86
C SER A 34 9.23 7.19 -1.19
N GLN A 35 8.09 7.22 -1.87
CA GLN A 35 6.85 6.64 -1.36
C GLN A 35 6.92 5.11 -1.31
N ALA A 36 7.54 4.48 -2.29
CA ALA A 36 7.75 3.02 -2.28
C ALA A 36 8.66 2.60 -1.12
N LEU A 37 9.69 3.39 -0.84
CA LEU A 37 10.57 3.16 0.32
C LEU A 37 9.80 3.31 1.64
N LYS A 38 8.84 4.22 1.69
CA LYS A 38 7.95 4.36 2.86
C LYS A 38 7.10 3.10 3.05
N THR A 39 6.58 2.54 1.96
CA THR A 39 5.84 1.27 2.01
C THR A 39 6.71 0.15 2.60
N LEU A 40 7.95 0.07 2.15
CA LEU A 40 8.89 -0.94 2.65
C LEU A 40 9.14 -0.78 4.16
N GLU A 41 9.29 0.46 4.64
CA GLU A 41 9.42 0.76 6.05
C GLU A 41 8.22 0.26 6.85
N GLU A 42 7.00 0.52 6.36
CA GLU A 42 5.77 0.08 7.03
C GLU A 42 5.63 -1.45 7.03
N VAL A 43 6.08 -2.11 5.97
CA VAL A 43 6.10 -3.59 5.93
C VAL A 43 7.05 -4.14 6.99
N THR A 44 8.19 -3.49 7.20
CA THR A 44 9.13 -3.87 8.25
C THR A 44 8.49 -3.74 9.64
N GLU A 45 7.73 -2.68 9.87
CA GLU A 45 6.99 -2.51 11.13
C GLU A 45 5.93 -3.60 11.32
N LEU A 46 5.26 -4.02 10.24
CA LEU A 46 4.32 -5.14 10.30
C LEU A 46 5.04 -6.42 10.73
N CYS A 47 6.21 -6.71 10.18
CA CYS A 47 6.98 -7.90 10.55
C CYS A 47 7.33 -7.87 12.04
N THR A 48 7.74 -6.72 12.56
CA THR A 48 8.05 -6.55 13.98
C THR A 48 6.82 -6.78 14.85
N ALA A 49 5.68 -6.22 14.45
CA ALA A 49 4.42 -6.37 15.18
C ALA A 49 3.96 -7.83 15.22
N ILE A 50 4.08 -8.55 14.11
CA ILE A 50 3.75 -9.98 14.03
C ILE A 50 4.67 -10.78 14.96
N ASN A 51 5.96 -10.50 14.94
CA ASN A 51 6.95 -11.20 15.79
C ASN A 51 6.67 -10.98 17.28
N SER A 52 6.14 -9.82 17.64
CA SER A 52 5.80 -9.48 19.02
C SER A 52 4.37 -9.89 19.40
N ASP A 53 3.60 -10.40 18.45
CA ASP A 53 2.18 -10.74 18.62
C ASP A 53 1.38 -9.56 19.19
N ASP A 54 1.68 -8.35 18.75
CA ASP A 54 1.04 -7.12 19.18
C ASP A 54 -0.11 -6.78 18.24
N ARG A 55 -1.32 -7.09 18.67
CA ARG A 55 -2.53 -6.94 17.86
C ARG A 55 -2.77 -5.51 17.40
N GLU A 56 -2.60 -4.55 18.29
CA GLU A 56 -2.83 -3.13 17.97
C GLU A 56 -1.82 -2.65 16.94
N GLU A 57 -0.56 -3.02 17.09
CA GLU A 57 0.50 -2.64 16.15
C GLU A 57 0.33 -3.34 14.80
N ILE A 58 -0.20 -4.56 14.77
CA ILE A 58 -0.51 -5.26 13.52
C ILE A 58 -1.57 -4.47 12.74
N ILE A 59 -2.62 -4.05 13.43
CA ILE A 59 -3.70 -3.27 12.81
C ILE A 59 -3.16 -1.95 12.27
N ASP A 60 -2.37 -1.23 13.05
CA ASP A 60 -1.78 0.04 12.65
C ASP A 60 -0.86 -0.14 11.44
N ALA A 61 0.01 -1.14 11.47
CA ALA A 61 0.96 -1.40 10.39
C ALA A 61 0.25 -1.75 9.08
N MET A 62 -0.77 -2.59 9.14
CA MET A 62 -1.53 -2.93 7.93
C MET A 62 -2.23 -1.71 7.36
N GLY A 63 -2.84 -0.88 8.22
CA GLY A 63 -3.47 0.36 7.78
C GLY A 63 -2.47 1.32 7.16
N ASP A 64 -1.31 1.47 7.77
CA ASP A 64 -0.26 2.36 7.27
C ASP A 64 0.30 1.89 5.92
N ILE A 65 0.43 0.58 5.72
CA ILE A 65 0.81 0.02 4.41
C ILE A 65 -0.21 0.44 3.36
N MET A 66 -1.50 0.28 3.66
CA MET A 66 -2.57 0.66 2.73
C MET A 66 -2.52 2.15 2.40
N VAL A 67 -2.29 3.01 3.39
CA VAL A 67 -2.16 4.45 3.18
C VAL A 67 -1.03 4.73 2.20
N THR A 68 0.14 4.11 2.37
CA THR A 68 1.28 4.34 1.47
C THR A 68 0.98 3.89 0.04
N LEU A 69 0.24 2.79 -0.12
CA LEU A 69 -0.13 2.27 -1.44
C LEU A 69 -1.18 3.14 -2.12
N ILE A 70 -2.13 3.67 -1.38
CA ILE A 70 -3.13 4.60 -1.92
C ILE A 70 -2.45 5.85 -2.46
N ILE A 71 -1.49 6.39 -1.71
CA ILE A 71 -0.70 7.55 -2.12
C ILE A 71 0.12 7.22 -3.37
N GLN A 72 0.79 6.06 -3.39
CA GLN A 72 1.57 5.63 -4.56
C GLN A 72 0.70 5.55 -5.81
N ALA A 73 -0.48 4.94 -5.69
CA ALA A 73 -1.40 4.83 -6.81
C ALA A 73 -1.77 6.22 -7.35
N LYS A 74 -2.06 7.16 -6.45
CA LYS A 74 -2.38 8.53 -6.83
C LYS A 74 -1.22 9.19 -7.57
N MET A 75 0.01 8.99 -7.12
CA MET A 75 1.21 9.51 -7.80
C MET A 75 1.36 8.96 -9.21
N GLN A 76 0.86 7.74 -9.45
CA GLN A 76 0.92 7.08 -10.74
C GLN A 76 -0.32 7.35 -11.61
N ASN A 77 -1.20 8.24 -11.17
CA ASN A 77 -2.49 8.51 -11.82
C ASN A 77 -3.38 7.27 -11.90
N LEU A 78 -3.32 6.44 -10.87
CA LEU A 78 -4.09 5.22 -10.71
C LEU A 78 -4.89 5.30 -9.42
N SER A 79 -5.81 4.36 -9.23
CA SER A 79 -6.41 4.10 -7.93
C SER A 79 -5.93 2.72 -7.44
N LEU A 80 -5.86 2.56 -6.12
CA LEU A 80 -5.50 1.26 -5.56
C LEU A 80 -6.56 0.21 -5.92
N GLU A 81 -7.83 0.63 -5.98
CA GLU A 81 -8.94 -0.24 -6.39
C GLU A 81 -8.71 -0.86 -7.76
N GLU A 82 -8.35 -0.05 -8.78
CA GLU A 82 -8.10 -0.59 -10.11
C GLU A 82 -6.88 -1.51 -10.16
N CYS A 83 -5.86 -1.21 -9.36
CA CYS A 83 -4.69 -2.08 -9.24
C CYS A 83 -5.09 -3.43 -8.64
N LEU A 84 -5.90 -3.41 -7.59
CA LEU A 84 -6.38 -4.63 -6.94
C LEU A 84 -7.27 -5.43 -7.88
N GLU A 85 -8.16 -4.77 -8.63
CA GLU A 85 -9.02 -5.44 -9.61
C GLU A 85 -8.19 -6.13 -10.69
N SER A 86 -7.16 -5.46 -11.19
CA SER A 86 -6.23 -6.05 -12.16
C SER A 86 -5.57 -7.31 -11.60
N ALA A 87 -5.07 -7.24 -10.37
CA ALA A 87 -4.45 -8.39 -9.70
C ALA A 87 -5.45 -9.52 -9.49
N TYR A 88 -6.67 -9.20 -9.07
CA TYR A 88 -7.72 -10.20 -8.85
C TYR A 88 -8.04 -10.95 -10.13
N ASN A 89 -8.19 -10.25 -11.25
CA ASN A 89 -8.48 -10.87 -12.54
C ASN A 89 -7.38 -11.83 -12.99
N VAL A 90 -6.15 -11.62 -12.55
CA VAL A 90 -5.04 -12.54 -12.82
C VAL A 90 -5.06 -13.73 -11.87
N ILE A 91 -5.18 -13.49 -10.56
CA ILE A 91 -5.08 -14.58 -9.56
C ILE A 91 -6.23 -15.58 -9.65
N THR A 92 -7.42 -15.17 -10.09
CA THR A 92 -8.56 -16.08 -10.24
C THR A 92 -8.32 -17.16 -11.29
N LYS A 93 -7.37 -16.96 -12.19
CA LYS A 93 -7.02 -17.90 -13.27
C LYS A 93 -5.77 -18.71 -12.96
N ARG A 94 -5.10 -18.43 -11.82
CA ARG A 94 -3.88 -19.14 -11.46
C ARG A 94 -4.18 -20.50 -10.89
N THR A 95 -3.33 -21.46 -11.27
CA THR A 95 -3.22 -22.76 -10.60
C THR A 95 -1.86 -22.82 -9.91
N GLY A 96 -1.77 -23.60 -8.87
CA GLY A 96 -0.54 -23.71 -8.10
C GLY A 96 -0.76 -24.50 -6.83
N LYS A 97 0.19 -24.41 -5.92
CA LYS A 97 0.12 -25.13 -4.64
C LYS A 97 0.89 -24.41 -3.55
N MET A 98 0.60 -24.77 -2.32
CA MET A 98 1.32 -24.22 -1.16
C MET A 98 2.69 -24.88 -1.03
N ILE A 99 3.73 -24.07 -0.95
CA ILE A 99 5.11 -24.52 -0.73
C ILE A 99 5.76 -23.58 0.29
N ASN A 100 6.25 -24.12 1.38
CA ASN A 100 6.93 -23.35 2.42
C ASN A 100 6.12 -22.13 2.89
N GLY A 101 4.83 -22.30 3.08
CA GLY A 101 3.97 -21.25 3.62
C GLY A 101 3.51 -20.22 2.60
N GLN A 102 3.80 -20.42 1.32
CA GLN A 102 3.40 -19.50 0.27
C GLN A 102 2.76 -20.23 -0.89
N PHE A 103 1.82 -19.56 -1.56
CA PHE A 103 1.23 -20.07 -2.78
C PHE A 103 2.21 -19.86 -3.94
N VAL A 104 2.61 -20.95 -4.59
CA VAL A 104 3.54 -20.93 -5.74
C VAL A 104 2.76 -21.28 -6.98
N LYS A 105 2.69 -20.35 -7.91
CA LYS A 105 1.95 -20.55 -9.17
C LYS A 105 2.67 -21.54 -10.08
N ASP A 106 1.90 -22.27 -10.88
CA ASP A 106 2.43 -23.09 -11.96
C ASP A 106 2.97 -22.18 -13.08
N ASN A 107 3.95 -22.67 -13.77
CA ASN A 107 4.54 -21.91 -14.90
C ASN A 107 3.63 -21.91 -16.13
#